data_24f5e7ed9cfa210ff9dfec87595a1582
#
_entry.id   24f5e7ed9cfa210ff9dfec87595a1582
#
_cell.length_a   1.000
_cell.length_b   1.000
_cell.length_c   1.000
_cell.angle_alpha   90.00
_cell.angle_beta   90.00
_cell.angle_gamma   90.00
#
_symmetry.space_group_name_H-M   'P 1'
#
loop_
_entity.id
_entity.type
_entity.pdbx_description
1 polymer ?
#
loop_
_entity_poly.entity_id
_entity_poly.type
_entity_poly.pdbx_seq_one_letter_code
_entity_poly.pdbx_strand_id
1 'polypeptide(L)'
;MPNCYNQVWVRLKQIASATNPTLYMVKHGLPMASILITGSADGLGQLAAKELVAQGHRVVLHARNAERAQHAAQQAPGAAHVIAGDLSDVDETRNVAYAANAWGRFDAIIHNAGVYQAPPKALFFVNIIAPYLLTCLIQKPKRLIYLSSSMHLHGRADLEHFQAAGGRVSYSDSKLHVLMLCMALARKWPNVYANAVDPGWVPTKMGGRNAPDNLDEGYATQTWLAVSNDPGAKVSGRYFYHRSESPCNPQANDVQLQERFLGLCGEITGIAFPGQG
;
A
#
# COMPACT_ATOMS: atom_id res chain seq x y z
N MET A 1 -28.55 12.95 9.04
CA MET A 1 -27.74 14.13 9.42
C MET A 1 -26.64 14.24 8.38
N PRO A 2 -26.46 15.37 7.67
CA PRO A 2 -25.41 15.50 6.66
C PRO A 2 -24.05 15.53 7.35
N ASN A 3 -23.18 14.70 6.86
CA ASN A 3 -21.87 14.32 7.34
C ASN A 3 -20.92 15.54 7.46
N CYS A 4 -20.59 15.96 8.68
CA CYS A 4 -19.64 17.07 8.96
C CYS A 4 -18.27 16.87 8.27
N TYR A 5 -17.89 15.66 7.93
CA TYR A 5 -16.66 15.34 7.21
C TYR A 5 -16.62 15.89 5.79
N ASN A 6 -17.74 15.87 5.05
CA ASN A 6 -17.78 16.44 3.70
C ASN A 6 -17.60 17.96 3.69
N GLN A 7 -18.06 18.67 4.71
CA GLN A 7 -17.89 20.14 4.78
C GLN A 7 -16.45 20.54 5.15
N VAL A 8 -15.76 19.78 6.00
CA VAL A 8 -14.34 19.98 6.30
C VAL A 8 -13.49 19.70 5.05
N TRP A 9 -13.83 18.67 4.29
CA TRP A 9 -13.12 18.30 3.06
C TRP A 9 -13.28 19.34 1.94
N VAL A 10 -14.48 19.85 1.72
CA VAL A 10 -14.72 20.94 0.74
C VAL A 10 -13.99 22.21 1.14
N ARG A 11 -13.97 22.55 2.43
CA ARG A 11 -13.20 23.68 2.95
C ARG A 11 -11.69 23.51 2.82
N LEU A 12 -11.15 22.31 3.07
CA LEU A 12 -9.71 22.03 2.89
C LEU A 12 -9.29 22.14 1.42
N LYS A 13 -10.10 21.67 0.47
CA LYS A 13 -9.84 21.86 -0.98
C LYS A 13 -9.85 23.33 -1.38
N GLN A 14 -10.71 24.14 -0.81
CA GLN A 14 -10.75 25.59 -1.08
C GLN A 14 -9.58 26.38 -0.46
N ILE A 15 -9.08 25.93 0.70
CA ILE A 15 -7.96 26.58 1.41
C ILE A 15 -6.60 26.16 0.80
N ALA A 16 -6.47 24.92 0.30
CA ALA A 16 -5.25 24.42 -0.33
C ALA A 16 -4.88 25.18 -1.62
N SER A 17 -5.81 25.90 -2.24
CA SER A 17 -5.53 26.77 -3.39
C SER A 17 -4.88 28.12 -3.02
N ALA A 18 -4.88 28.52 -1.74
CA ALA A 18 -4.49 29.87 -1.30
C ALA A 18 -3.36 29.92 -0.26
N THR A 19 -3.00 28.79 0.40
CA THR A 19 -1.98 28.75 1.47
C THR A 19 -1.15 27.47 1.41
N ASN A 20 0.12 27.55 1.87
CA ASN A 20 0.98 26.36 2.02
C ASN A 20 0.31 25.37 2.99
N PRO A 21 -0.06 24.13 2.55
CA PRO A 21 -0.80 23.17 3.37
C PRO A 21 -0.06 22.79 4.65
N THR A 22 1.27 22.68 4.59
CA THR A 22 2.12 22.40 5.76
C THR A 22 2.01 23.50 6.80
N LEU A 23 1.98 24.76 6.38
CA LEU A 23 1.83 25.91 7.29
C LEU A 23 0.43 25.96 7.92
N TYR A 24 -0.60 25.55 7.17
CA TYR A 24 -1.96 25.43 7.69
C TYR A 24 -2.06 24.34 8.77
N MET A 25 -1.49 23.16 8.54
CA MET A 25 -1.49 22.07 9.52
C MET A 25 -0.74 22.46 10.80
N VAL A 26 0.46 23.05 10.66
CA VAL A 26 1.24 23.55 11.81
C VAL A 26 0.47 24.61 12.58
N LYS A 27 -0.17 25.55 11.90
CA LYS A 27 -0.95 26.63 12.53
C LYS A 27 -2.17 26.12 13.31
N HIS A 28 -2.75 24.99 12.88
CA HIS A 28 -3.95 24.41 13.50
C HIS A 28 -3.66 23.17 14.35
N GLY A 29 -2.37 22.85 14.60
CA GLY A 29 -1.98 21.72 15.45
C GLY A 29 -2.37 20.34 14.88
N LEU A 30 -2.59 20.23 13.57
CA LEU A 30 -2.92 18.96 12.93
C LEU A 30 -1.67 18.07 12.83
N PRO A 31 -1.73 16.80 13.21
CA PRO A 31 -0.57 15.90 13.16
C PRO A 31 -0.15 15.65 11.72
N MET A 32 1.09 16.03 11.38
CA MET A 32 1.73 15.72 10.12
C MET A 32 2.30 14.29 10.16
N ALA A 33 1.79 13.41 9.31
CA ALA A 33 2.28 12.04 9.19
C ALA A 33 3.39 11.92 8.13
N SER A 34 4.34 11.00 8.36
CA SER A 34 5.35 10.57 7.39
C SER A 34 4.87 9.30 6.70
N ILE A 35 4.76 9.29 5.38
CA ILE A 35 4.09 8.22 4.63
C ILE A 35 4.97 7.78 3.46
N LEU A 36 5.24 6.47 3.35
CA LEU A 36 5.85 5.86 2.18
C LEU A 36 4.76 5.25 1.29
N ILE A 37 4.83 5.50 -0.04
CA ILE A 37 3.90 4.90 -1.00
C ILE A 37 4.71 4.18 -2.09
N THR A 38 4.61 2.86 -2.16
CA THR A 38 5.28 2.10 -3.21
C THR A 38 4.53 2.24 -4.55
N GLY A 39 5.27 2.28 -5.67
CA GLY A 39 4.68 2.40 -7.01
C GLY A 39 3.91 3.70 -7.21
N SER A 40 4.43 4.83 -6.70
CA SER A 40 3.76 6.14 -6.74
C SER A 40 4.18 7.04 -7.89
N ALA A 41 4.83 6.48 -8.92
CA ALA A 41 5.23 7.24 -10.12
C ALA A 41 4.09 7.46 -11.12
N ASP A 42 2.99 6.73 -11.02
CA ASP A 42 1.76 6.93 -11.81
C ASP A 42 0.54 6.28 -11.13
N GLY A 43 -0.62 6.34 -11.80
CA GLY A 43 -1.86 5.69 -11.38
C GLY A 43 -2.32 6.06 -9.97
N LEU A 44 -2.88 5.08 -9.27
CA LEU A 44 -3.47 5.30 -7.94
C LEU A 44 -2.44 5.74 -6.89
N GLY A 45 -1.21 5.21 -6.96
CA GLY A 45 -0.15 5.61 -6.03
C GLY A 45 0.25 7.07 -6.18
N GLN A 46 0.29 7.59 -7.41
CA GLN A 46 0.55 9.00 -7.70
C GLN A 46 -0.61 9.89 -7.19
N LEU A 47 -1.85 9.48 -7.42
CA LEU A 47 -3.02 10.22 -6.96
C LEU A 47 -3.11 10.26 -5.44
N ALA A 48 -2.86 9.13 -4.78
CA ALA A 48 -2.77 9.05 -3.32
C ALA A 48 -1.66 9.96 -2.77
N ALA A 49 -0.50 10.00 -3.45
CA ALA A 49 0.61 10.86 -3.06
C ALA A 49 0.25 12.34 -3.17
N LYS A 50 -0.36 12.76 -4.31
CA LYS A 50 -0.82 14.14 -4.51
C LYS A 50 -1.82 14.56 -3.44
N GLU A 51 -2.77 13.71 -3.12
CA GLU A 51 -3.78 13.96 -2.11
C GLU A 51 -3.16 14.13 -0.72
N LEU A 52 -2.25 13.24 -0.31
CA LEU A 52 -1.60 13.32 0.99
C LEU A 52 -0.63 14.50 1.11
N VAL A 53 0.06 14.87 0.02
CA VAL A 53 0.86 16.11 -0.05
C VAL A 53 -0.04 17.34 0.08
N ALA A 54 -1.18 17.37 -0.62
CA ALA A 54 -2.14 18.47 -0.53
C ALA A 54 -2.76 18.60 0.88
N GLN A 55 -2.83 17.52 1.63
CA GLN A 55 -3.21 17.52 3.05
C GLN A 55 -2.09 17.98 3.99
N GLY A 56 -0.86 18.24 3.50
CA GLY A 56 0.28 18.69 4.28
C GLY A 56 1.08 17.58 4.95
N HIS A 57 0.91 16.32 4.54
CA HIS A 57 1.72 15.21 5.05
C HIS A 57 3.08 15.12 4.34
N ARG A 58 4.07 14.51 5.02
CA ARG A 58 5.39 14.21 4.45
C ARG A 58 5.31 12.92 3.67
N VAL A 59 5.28 12.99 2.35
CA VAL A 59 5.15 11.82 1.48
C VAL A 59 6.49 11.49 0.83
N VAL A 60 6.95 10.25 1.02
CA VAL A 60 8.06 9.66 0.30
C VAL A 60 7.50 8.78 -0.81
N LEU A 61 7.91 9.08 -2.03
CA LEU A 61 7.51 8.35 -3.23
C LEU A 61 8.45 7.17 -3.47
N HIS A 62 7.97 6.18 -4.22
CA HIS A 62 8.81 5.11 -4.75
C HIS A 62 8.56 4.92 -6.24
N ALA A 63 9.63 4.79 -7.01
CA ALA A 63 9.61 4.53 -8.44
C ALA A 63 10.56 3.38 -8.81
N ARG A 64 10.29 2.68 -9.91
CA ARG A 64 11.07 1.51 -10.33
C ARG A 64 12.53 1.83 -10.72
N ASN A 65 12.79 3.03 -11.21
CA ASN A 65 14.12 3.46 -11.63
C ASN A 65 14.28 4.99 -11.53
N ALA A 66 15.49 5.50 -11.78
CA ALA A 66 15.82 6.91 -11.66
C ALA A 66 15.00 7.82 -12.60
N GLU A 67 14.75 7.41 -13.84
CA GLU A 67 13.95 8.17 -14.79
C GLU A 67 12.51 8.37 -14.28
N ARG A 68 11.88 7.28 -13.82
CA ARG A 68 10.55 7.33 -13.24
C ARG A 68 10.52 8.06 -11.90
N ALA A 69 11.62 8.08 -11.16
CA ALA A 69 11.74 8.88 -9.94
C ALA A 69 11.71 10.38 -10.22
N GLN A 70 12.43 10.83 -11.26
CA GLN A 70 12.39 12.22 -11.70
C GLN A 70 10.99 12.62 -12.16
N HIS A 71 10.34 11.75 -12.94
CA HIS A 71 8.95 11.96 -13.36
C HIS A 71 8.01 12.03 -12.16
N ALA A 72 8.13 11.12 -11.18
CA ALA A 72 7.30 11.11 -9.97
C ALA A 72 7.43 12.41 -9.17
N ALA A 73 8.67 12.92 -9.00
CA ALA A 73 8.92 14.18 -8.31
C ALA A 73 8.24 15.37 -9.00
N GLN A 74 8.27 15.40 -10.34
CA GLN A 74 7.58 16.43 -11.12
C GLN A 74 6.06 16.35 -11.01
N GLN A 75 5.52 15.14 -10.97
CA GLN A 75 4.07 14.91 -10.92
C GLN A 75 3.45 15.12 -9.53
N ALA A 76 4.23 15.01 -8.47
CA ALA A 76 3.79 15.27 -7.10
C ALA A 76 4.71 16.33 -6.45
N PRO A 77 4.65 17.60 -6.92
CA PRO A 77 5.45 18.67 -6.35
C PRO A 77 5.06 18.85 -4.87
N GLY A 78 6.07 18.91 -3.99
CA GLY A 78 5.89 18.93 -2.53
C GLY A 78 6.03 17.56 -1.88
N ALA A 79 6.22 16.47 -2.62
CA ALA A 79 6.69 15.22 -2.04
C ALA A 79 8.07 15.42 -1.40
N ALA A 80 8.28 14.79 -0.24
CA ALA A 80 9.46 15.04 0.57
C ALA A 80 10.72 14.37 0.01
N HIS A 81 10.55 13.21 -0.67
CA HIS A 81 11.64 12.44 -1.26
C HIS A 81 11.11 11.41 -2.27
N VAL A 82 12.01 10.86 -3.09
CA VAL A 82 11.70 9.73 -3.99
C VAL A 82 12.79 8.67 -3.83
N ILE A 83 12.38 7.43 -3.56
CA ILE A 83 13.27 6.25 -3.53
C ILE A 83 13.11 5.51 -4.85
N ALA A 84 14.22 5.16 -5.50
CA ALA A 84 14.22 4.36 -6.73
C ALA A 84 14.70 2.93 -6.45
N GLY A 85 14.06 1.94 -7.08
CA GLY A 85 14.46 0.53 -7.07
C GLY A 85 13.41 -0.38 -7.69
N ASP A 86 13.82 -1.41 -8.42
CA ASP A 86 12.90 -2.35 -9.06
C ASP A 86 12.44 -3.43 -8.07
N LEU A 87 11.16 -3.41 -7.71
CA LEU A 87 10.56 -4.38 -6.79
C LEU A 87 10.43 -5.80 -7.39
N SER A 88 10.76 -6.01 -8.66
CA SER A 88 10.89 -7.35 -9.23
C SER A 88 12.24 -8.01 -8.93
N ASP A 89 13.17 -7.25 -8.35
CA ASP A 89 14.49 -7.70 -7.89
C ASP A 89 14.57 -7.66 -6.36
N VAL A 90 15.06 -8.75 -5.76
CA VAL A 90 15.13 -8.91 -4.30
C VAL A 90 16.16 -7.96 -3.68
N ASP A 91 17.31 -7.78 -4.31
CA ASP A 91 18.37 -6.95 -3.77
C ASP A 91 18.06 -5.47 -3.94
N GLU A 92 17.45 -5.07 -5.05
CA GLU A 92 16.92 -3.71 -5.21
C GLU A 92 15.79 -3.44 -4.21
N THR A 93 14.89 -4.41 -3.95
CA THR A 93 13.86 -4.28 -2.91
C THR A 93 14.47 -4.10 -1.50
N ARG A 94 15.56 -4.80 -1.18
CA ARG A 94 16.32 -4.58 0.07
C ARG A 94 16.90 -3.16 0.12
N ASN A 95 17.49 -2.69 -0.97
CA ASN A 95 18.03 -1.33 -1.06
C ASN A 95 16.94 -0.27 -0.87
N VAL A 96 15.74 -0.48 -1.42
CA VAL A 96 14.56 0.38 -1.16
C VAL A 96 14.23 0.41 0.33
N ALA A 97 14.25 -0.74 1.02
CA ALA A 97 13.98 -0.79 2.45
C ALA A 97 15.08 -0.07 3.27
N TYR A 98 16.35 -0.21 2.90
CA TYR A 98 17.45 0.50 3.56
C TYR A 98 17.36 2.01 3.35
N ALA A 99 17.05 2.46 2.13
CA ALA A 99 16.86 3.87 1.83
C ALA A 99 15.65 4.44 2.60
N ALA A 100 14.57 3.66 2.73
CA ALA A 100 13.40 4.04 3.52
C ALA A 100 13.76 4.19 5.01
N ASN A 101 14.55 3.27 5.57
CA ASN A 101 15.01 3.36 6.96
C ASN A 101 15.98 4.52 7.19
N ALA A 102 16.84 4.84 6.22
CA ALA A 102 17.73 5.99 6.28
C ALA A 102 16.97 7.33 6.26
N TRP A 103 15.80 7.37 5.58
CA TRP A 103 14.90 8.52 5.64
C TRP A 103 14.31 8.73 7.04
N GLY A 104 14.06 7.65 7.77
CA GLY A 104 13.50 7.64 9.11
C GLY A 104 12.23 6.81 9.23
N ARG A 105 11.60 6.87 10.42
CA ARG A 105 10.39 6.09 10.69
C ARG A 105 9.16 6.69 10.02
N PHE A 106 8.37 5.83 9.38
CA PHE A 106 7.08 6.20 8.81
C PHE A 106 5.93 6.00 9.81
N ASP A 107 4.91 6.86 9.74
CA ASP A 107 3.64 6.65 10.43
C ASP A 107 2.77 5.65 9.65
N ALA A 108 2.83 5.70 8.31
CA ALA A 108 2.12 4.77 7.44
C ALA A 108 2.97 4.34 6.24
N ILE A 109 2.77 3.09 5.79
CA ILE A 109 3.30 2.58 4.52
C ILE A 109 2.12 2.07 3.69
N ILE A 110 2.02 2.55 2.46
CA ILE A 110 1.04 2.08 1.48
C ILE A 110 1.77 1.19 0.47
N HIS A 111 1.56 -0.11 0.55
CA HIS A 111 2.03 -1.09 -0.42
C HIS A 111 1.09 -1.06 -1.64
N ASN A 112 1.26 -0.02 -2.47
CA ASN A 112 0.44 0.21 -3.65
C ASN A 112 1.05 -0.40 -4.93
N ALA A 113 2.38 -0.60 -4.97
CA ALA A 113 3.03 -1.21 -6.13
C ALA A 113 2.40 -2.57 -6.47
N GLY A 114 2.13 -2.78 -7.75
CA GLY A 114 1.61 -4.02 -8.26
C GLY A 114 1.64 -4.04 -9.78
N VAL A 115 1.63 -5.24 -10.34
CA VAL A 115 1.57 -5.47 -11.80
C VAL A 115 0.37 -6.37 -12.12
N TYR A 116 -0.21 -6.18 -13.30
CA TYR A 116 -1.30 -6.95 -13.89
C TYR A 116 -0.92 -7.32 -15.33
N GLN A 117 -1.41 -8.45 -15.85
CA GLN A 117 -1.07 -8.93 -17.20
C GLN A 117 0.46 -8.96 -17.43
N ALA A 118 1.20 -9.41 -16.42
CA ALA A 118 2.64 -9.50 -16.42
C ALA A 118 3.09 -10.98 -16.34
N PRO A 119 4.34 -11.29 -16.69
CA PRO A 119 4.86 -12.64 -16.51
C PRO A 119 4.72 -13.12 -15.06
N PRO A 120 4.47 -14.43 -14.82
CA PRO A 120 4.27 -14.99 -13.49
C PRO A 120 5.37 -14.60 -12.49
N LYS A 121 6.62 -14.57 -12.93
CA LYS A 121 7.76 -14.12 -12.11
C LYS A 121 7.58 -12.69 -11.62
N ALA A 122 7.14 -11.77 -12.48
CA ALA A 122 6.90 -10.37 -12.09
C ALA A 122 5.72 -10.25 -11.13
N LEU A 123 4.62 -10.99 -11.36
CA LEU A 123 3.49 -11.07 -10.42
C LEU A 123 3.95 -11.56 -9.05
N PHE A 124 4.78 -12.59 -9.01
CA PHE A 124 5.30 -13.17 -7.79
C PHE A 124 6.17 -12.19 -7.01
N PHE A 125 7.19 -11.62 -7.66
CA PHE A 125 8.12 -10.75 -6.95
C PHE A 125 7.50 -9.41 -6.58
N VAL A 126 6.82 -8.72 -7.51
CA VAL A 126 6.29 -7.37 -7.25
C VAL A 126 5.07 -7.40 -6.33
N ASN A 127 4.13 -8.34 -6.56
CA ASN A 127 2.87 -8.33 -5.83
C ASN A 127 2.94 -9.07 -4.47
N ILE A 128 3.92 -9.98 -4.29
CA ILE A 128 3.98 -10.83 -3.10
C ILE A 128 5.28 -10.61 -2.32
N ILE A 129 6.43 -10.87 -2.94
CA ILE A 129 7.72 -10.89 -2.25
C ILE A 129 8.15 -9.49 -1.84
N ALA A 130 7.97 -8.49 -2.68
CA ALA A 130 8.33 -7.12 -2.34
C ALA A 130 7.52 -6.56 -1.15
N PRO A 131 6.18 -6.68 -1.08
CA PRO A 131 5.43 -6.31 0.12
C PRO A 131 5.91 -7.05 1.37
N TYR A 132 6.23 -8.35 1.28
CA TYR A 132 6.77 -9.12 2.38
C TYR A 132 8.13 -8.56 2.85
N LEU A 133 9.09 -8.41 1.94
CA LEU A 133 10.43 -7.89 2.25
C LEU A 133 10.38 -6.49 2.85
N LEU A 134 9.65 -5.57 2.24
CA LEU A 134 9.51 -4.21 2.72
C LEU A 134 8.86 -4.18 4.12
N THR A 135 7.88 -5.04 4.36
CA THR A 135 7.26 -5.19 5.67
C THR A 135 8.25 -5.69 6.72
N CYS A 136 9.08 -6.67 6.37
CA CYS A 136 10.06 -7.25 7.30
C CYS A 136 11.24 -6.32 7.60
N LEU A 137 11.68 -5.52 6.61
CA LEU A 137 12.93 -4.78 6.67
C LEU A 137 12.78 -3.31 7.05
N ILE A 138 11.64 -2.68 6.74
CA ILE A 138 11.39 -1.28 7.12
C ILE A 138 10.97 -1.23 8.59
N GLN A 139 11.45 -0.20 9.30
CA GLN A 139 11.06 0.05 10.70
C GLN A 139 9.54 0.07 10.82
N LYS A 140 9.01 -0.73 11.76
CA LYS A 140 7.58 -0.95 11.95
C LYS A 140 6.80 0.36 12.06
N PRO A 141 5.89 0.68 11.11
CA PRO A 141 5.05 1.87 11.15
C PRO A 141 3.86 1.67 12.09
N LYS A 142 3.05 2.70 12.27
CA LYS A 142 1.76 2.57 12.97
C LYS A 142 0.68 1.95 12.06
N ARG A 143 0.79 2.13 10.74
CA ARG A 143 -0.23 1.72 9.77
C ARG A 143 0.41 1.08 8.55
N LEU A 144 -0.18 -0.02 8.11
CA LEU A 144 0.19 -0.75 6.90
C LEU A 144 -1.04 -0.94 6.02
N ILE A 145 -0.97 -0.48 4.79
CA ILE A 145 -2.07 -0.57 3.84
C ILE A 145 -1.59 -1.38 2.62
N TYR A 146 -2.31 -2.43 2.29
CA TYR A 146 -1.99 -3.34 1.19
C TYR A 146 -3.04 -3.26 0.09
N LEU A 147 -2.63 -2.94 -1.13
CA LEU A 147 -3.56 -2.93 -2.27
C LEU A 147 -3.77 -4.34 -2.80
N SER A 148 -4.92 -4.88 -2.48
CA SER A 148 -5.47 -6.12 -3.03
C SER A 148 -6.36 -5.81 -4.26
N SER A 149 -7.41 -6.57 -4.47
CA SER A 149 -8.42 -6.45 -5.53
C SER A 149 -9.55 -7.44 -5.24
N SER A 150 -10.77 -7.19 -5.69
CA SER A 150 -11.88 -8.17 -5.67
C SER A 150 -11.52 -9.48 -6.38
N MET A 151 -10.56 -9.46 -7.30
CA MET A 151 -10.06 -10.66 -7.96
C MET A 151 -9.45 -11.68 -6.99
N HIS A 152 -9.05 -11.29 -5.77
CA HIS A 152 -8.59 -12.23 -4.74
C HIS A 152 -9.63 -13.30 -4.38
N LEU A 153 -10.93 -13.02 -4.59
CA LEU A 153 -12.01 -13.99 -4.36
C LEU A 153 -11.88 -15.23 -5.24
N HIS A 154 -11.28 -15.10 -6.41
CA HIS A 154 -10.99 -16.19 -7.34
C HIS A 154 -9.58 -16.77 -7.21
N GLY A 155 -8.77 -16.20 -6.29
CA GLY A 155 -7.42 -16.64 -5.99
C GLY A 155 -7.41 -17.96 -5.21
N ARG A 156 -6.29 -18.67 -5.31
CA ARG A 156 -6.01 -19.89 -4.54
C ARG A 156 -4.72 -19.70 -3.76
N ALA A 157 -4.74 -20.08 -2.49
CA ALA A 157 -3.54 -20.14 -1.65
C ALA A 157 -2.78 -21.46 -1.91
N ASP A 158 -2.43 -21.72 -3.18
CA ASP A 158 -1.62 -22.88 -3.56
C ASP A 158 -0.17 -22.64 -3.18
N LEU A 159 0.21 -23.11 -2.01
CA LEU A 159 1.56 -22.97 -1.46
C LEU A 159 2.50 -24.13 -1.86
N GLU A 160 2.02 -25.18 -2.50
CA GLU A 160 2.88 -26.28 -2.93
C GLU A 160 3.76 -25.88 -4.12
N HIS A 161 3.22 -25.06 -5.02
CA HIS A 161 3.93 -24.55 -6.20
C HIS A 161 4.60 -23.18 -5.92
N PHE A 162 4.47 -22.64 -4.70
CA PHE A 162 5.01 -21.35 -4.34
C PHE A 162 6.55 -21.30 -4.37
N GLN A 163 7.21 -22.41 -4.02
CA GLN A 163 8.68 -22.51 -3.96
C GLN A 163 9.34 -22.63 -5.34
N ALA A 164 8.62 -23.05 -6.36
CA ALA A 164 9.19 -23.21 -7.71
C ALA A 164 9.50 -21.85 -8.39
N ALA A 165 10.16 -20.98 -7.62
CA ALA A 165 10.80 -19.71 -7.94
C ALA A 165 10.24 -19.00 -9.18
N GLY A 166 9.18 -18.27 -9.02
CA GLY A 166 8.43 -17.66 -10.10
C GLY A 166 7.33 -18.59 -10.60
N GLY A 167 6.79 -19.41 -9.68
CA GLY A 167 5.70 -20.33 -9.90
C GLY A 167 4.55 -19.73 -10.70
N ARG A 168 3.66 -20.56 -11.17
CA ARG A 168 2.47 -20.20 -11.96
C ARG A 168 1.45 -19.41 -11.11
N VAL A 169 1.88 -18.27 -10.59
CA VAL A 169 1.01 -17.39 -9.79
C VAL A 169 0.19 -16.53 -10.74
N SER A 170 -1.12 -16.64 -10.67
CA SER A 170 -2.03 -15.73 -11.33
C SER A 170 -2.12 -14.39 -10.60
N TYR A 171 -2.67 -13.37 -11.25
CA TYR A 171 -2.95 -12.10 -10.57
C TYR A 171 -3.89 -12.29 -9.37
N SER A 172 -4.94 -13.10 -9.53
CA SER A 172 -5.89 -13.42 -8.45
C SER A 172 -5.20 -14.06 -7.25
N ASP A 173 -4.30 -15.03 -7.49
CA ASP A 173 -3.52 -15.66 -6.43
C ASP A 173 -2.61 -14.64 -5.74
N SER A 174 -1.93 -13.77 -6.52
CA SER A 174 -1.06 -12.75 -5.94
C SER A 174 -1.82 -11.76 -5.04
N LYS A 175 -3.08 -11.43 -5.39
CA LYS A 175 -3.93 -10.55 -4.60
C LYS A 175 -4.52 -11.24 -3.36
N LEU A 176 -4.69 -12.56 -3.39
CA LEU A 176 -4.98 -13.35 -2.20
C LEU A 176 -3.75 -13.42 -1.27
N HIS A 177 -2.56 -13.67 -1.80
CA HIS A 177 -1.35 -13.77 -0.98
C HIS A 177 -1.01 -12.45 -0.26
N VAL A 178 -1.16 -11.29 -0.92
CA VAL A 178 -0.94 -10.00 -0.23
C VAL A 178 -2.00 -9.75 0.84
N LEU A 179 -3.23 -10.23 0.63
CA LEU A 179 -4.28 -10.19 1.65
C LEU A 179 -3.95 -11.13 2.83
N MET A 180 -3.45 -12.35 2.57
CA MET A 180 -2.96 -13.26 3.61
C MET A 180 -1.83 -12.62 4.44
N LEU A 181 -0.88 -11.92 3.80
CA LEU A 181 0.16 -11.16 4.49
C LEU A 181 -0.46 -10.13 5.44
N CYS A 182 -1.42 -9.34 4.96
CA CYS A 182 -2.12 -8.33 5.74
C CYS A 182 -2.80 -8.94 6.98
N MET A 183 -3.55 -10.04 6.82
CA MET A 183 -4.26 -10.71 7.91
C MET A 183 -3.29 -11.35 8.93
N ALA A 184 -2.20 -11.95 8.45
CA ALA A 184 -1.15 -12.48 9.32
C ALA A 184 -0.49 -11.37 10.16
N LEU A 185 -0.23 -10.21 9.56
CA LEU A 185 0.32 -9.05 10.26
C LEU A 185 -0.63 -8.52 11.33
N ALA A 186 -1.89 -8.35 11.01
CA ALA A 186 -2.90 -7.88 11.95
C ALA A 186 -2.95 -8.75 13.21
N ARG A 187 -2.77 -10.06 13.05
CA ARG A 187 -2.70 -11.02 14.15
C ARG A 187 -1.36 -10.95 14.92
N LYS A 188 -0.23 -10.84 14.18
CA LYS A 188 1.12 -10.88 14.77
C LYS A 188 1.57 -9.53 15.36
N TRP A 189 1.06 -8.41 14.86
CA TRP A 189 1.40 -7.07 15.30
C TRP A 189 0.18 -6.28 15.78
N PRO A 190 -0.36 -6.59 16.97
CA PRO A 190 -1.63 -6.02 17.45
C PRO A 190 -1.59 -4.50 17.63
N ASN A 191 -0.40 -3.91 17.72
CA ASN A 191 -0.20 -2.46 17.83
C ASN A 191 -0.05 -1.74 16.48
N VAL A 192 -0.26 -2.45 15.35
CA VAL A 192 -0.19 -1.92 14.00
C VAL A 192 -1.55 -2.06 13.33
N TYR A 193 -2.08 -0.99 12.78
CA TYR A 193 -3.30 -1.05 11.97
C TYR A 193 -2.95 -1.53 10.56
N ALA A 194 -3.05 -2.84 10.33
CA ALA A 194 -2.78 -3.47 9.03
C ALA A 194 -4.10 -3.81 8.33
N ASN A 195 -4.36 -3.20 7.16
CA ASN A 195 -5.59 -3.41 6.41
C ASN A 195 -5.32 -3.53 4.91
N ALA A 196 -6.19 -4.24 4.21
CA ALA A 196 -6.15 -4.39 2.77
C ALA A 196 -7.27 -3.59 2.08
N VAL A 197 -7.00 -3.17 0.85
CA VAL A 197 -7.90 -2.32 0.07
C VAL A 197 -8.11 -2.88 -1.33
N ASP A 198 -9.36 -2.92 -1.75
CA ASP A 198 -9.75 -2.98 -3.16
C ASP A 198 -9.91 -1.54 -3.68
N PRO A 199 -9.11 -1.12 -4.65
CA PRO A 199 -9.27 0.19 -5.25
C PRO A 199 -10.44 0.25 -6.26
N GLY A 200 -11.09 -0.87 -6.57
CA GLY A 200 -12.00 -1.01 -7.68
C GLY A 200 -11.31 -1.15 -9.04
N TRP A 201 -12.11 -1.27 -10.09
CA TRP A 201 -11.64 -1.27 -11.47
C TRP A 201 -11.70 0.14 -12.05
N VAL A 202 -10.63 0.90 -11.87
CA VAL A 202 -10.54 2.34 -12.15
C VAL A 202 -9.75 2.65 -13.43
N PRO A 203 -10.04 3.77 -14.14
CA PRO A 203 -9.44 4.13 -15.40
C PRO A 203 -7.98 4.64 -15.24
N THR A 204 -7.08 3.71 -14.97
CA THR A 204 -5.62 3.88 -14.93
C THR A 204 -4.98 3.15 -16.12
N LYS A 205 -3.64 3.25 -16.26
CA LYS A 205 -2.90 2.44 -17.25
C LYS A 205 -3.13 0.95 -17.07
N MET A 206 -3.28 0.48 -15.82
CA MET A 206 -3.54 -0.91 -15.49
C MET A 206 -4.98 -1.31 -15.75
N GLY A 207 -5.95 -0.49 -15.39
CA GLY A 207 -7.37 -0.78 -15.53
C GLY A 207 -7.93 -0.56 -16.94
N GLY A 208 -7.23 0.25 -17.75
CA GLY A 208 -7.68 0.64 -19.08
C GLY A 208 -8.71 1.79 -19.08
N ARG A 209 -8.94 2.39 -20.25
CA ARG A 209 -9.81 3.58 -20.38
C ARG A 209 -11.29 3.30 -20.11
N ASN A 210 -11.72 2.05 -20.26
CA ASN A 210 -13.13 1.65 -20.13
C ASN A 210 -13.45 1.13 -18.72
N ALA A 211 -12.55 1.28 -17.76
CA ALA A 211 -12.79 0.90 -16.39
C ALA A 211 -13.95 1.75 -15.81
N PRO A 212 -14.98 1.11 -15.18
CA PRO A 212 -16.24 1.76 -14.85
C PRO A 212 -16.20 2.55 -13.53
N ASP A 213 -15.24 2.24 -12.64
CA ASP A 213 -15.27 2.77 -11.28
C ASP A 213 -14.71 4.20 -11.21
N ASN A 214 -15.14 4.95 -10.21
CA ASN A 214 -14.70 6.30 -9.98
C ASN A 214 -13.24 6.34 -9.55
N LEU A 215 -12.42 7.11 -10.26
CA LEU A 215 -10.99 7.22 -10.03
C LEU A 215 -10.66 7.82 -8.64
N ASP A 216 -11.45 8.78 -8.16
CA ASP A 216 -11.23 9.43 -6.87
C ASP A 216 -11.51 8.45 -5.72
N GLU A 217 -12.50 7.58 -5.83
CA GLU A 217 -12.75 6.52 -4.86
C GLU A 217 -11.64 5.47 -4.86
N GLY A 218 -10.98 5.25 -5.99
CA GLY A 218 -9.90 4.27 -6.14
C GLY A 218 -8.68 4.53 -5.26
N TYR A 219 -8.37 5.77 -4.91
CA TYR A 219 -7.29 6.09 -3.97
C TYR A 219 -7.77 6.58 -2.60
N ALA A 220 -9.04 6.96 -2.48
CA ALA A 220 -9.56 7.57 -1.25
C ALA A 220 -9.49 6.65 -0.03
N THR A 221 -9.72 5.34 -0.21
CA THR A 221 -9.69 4.39 0.91
C THR A 221 -8.28 4.21 1.47
N GLN A 222 -7.26 4.08 0.62
CA GLN A 222 -5.89 3.91 1.08
C GLN A 222 -5.35 5.18 1.78
N THR A 223 -5.72 6.37 1.31
CA THR A 223 -5.33 7.63 1.95
C THR A 223 -6.03 7.82 3.29
N TRP A 224 -7.34 7.51 3.37
CA TRP A 224 -8.10 7.54 4.61
C TRP A 224 -7.52 6.59 5.67
N LEU A 225 -7.22 5.33 5.31
CA LEU A 225 -6.59 4.37 6.23
C LEU A 225 -5.20 4.83 6.68
N ALA A 226 -4.45 5.56 5.85
CA ALA A 226 -3.10 5.99 6.18
C ALA A 226 -3.06 7.10 7.24
N VAL A 227 -4.04 8.01 7.28
CA VAL A 227 -3.93 9.24 8.10
C VAL A 227 -5.15 9.55 8.95
N SER A 228 -6.32 8.97 8.67
CA SER A 228 -7.55 9.38 9.36
C SER A 228 -7.58 8.98 10.83
N ASN A 229 -8.16 9.85 11.66
CA ASN A 229 -8.47 9.59 13.05
C ASN A 229 -9.87 8.99 13.27
N ASP A 230 -10.60 8.76 12.18
CA ASP A 230 -11.88 8.06 12.21
C ASP A 230 -11.72 6.68 12.90
N PRO A 231 -12.59 6.30 13.84
CA PRO A 231 -12.58 4.97 14.44
C PRO A 231 -12.60 3.84 13.42
N GLY A 232 -13.31 4.01 12.29
CA GLY A 232 -13.34 3.04 11.18
C GLY A 232 -12.00 2.84 10.48
N ALA A 233 -11.07 3.82 10.54
CA ALA A 233 -9.71 3.70 10.02
C ALA A 233 -8.70 3.14 11.06
N LYS A 234 -9.06 3.09 12.34
CA LYS A 234 -8.24 2.60 13.44
C LYS A 234 -8.57 1.14 13.79
N VAL A 235 -8.66 0.32 12.77
CA VAL A 235 -8.93 -1.11 12.85
C VAL A 235 -7.80 -1.89 12.21
N SER A 236 -7.75 -3.21 12.43
CA SER A 236 -6.71 -4.07 11.88
C SER A 236 -7.32 -5.39 11.39
N GLY A 237 -6.74 -5.99 10.35
CA GLY A 237 -7.21 -7.25 9.80
C GLY A 237 -8.52 -7.12 9.03
N ARG A 238 -8.72 -6.02 8.34
CA ARG A 238 -9.92 -5.76 7.54
C ARG A 238 -9.57 -5.59 6.06
N TYR A 239 -10.56 -5.93 5.23
CA TYR A 239 -10.54 -5.69 3.79
C TYR A 239 -11.61 -4.66 3.43
N PHE A 240 -11.21 -3.61 2.72
CA PHE A 240 -12.05 -2.46 2.43
C PHE A 240 -12.27 -2.26 0.93
N TYR A 241 -13.49 -1.88 0.57
CA TYR A 241 -13.85 -1.31 -0.71
C TYR A 241 -14.59 0.00 -0.47
N HIS A 242 -14.16 1.12 -1.07
CA HIS A 242 -14.75 2.46 -0.92
C HIS A 242 -15.05 2.84 0.56
N ARG A 243 -14.03 2.65 1.45
CA ARG A 243 -14.10 2.91 2.91
C ARG A 243 -15.11 2.06 3.68
N SER A 244 -15.72 1.09 3.03
CA SER A 244 -16.62 0.14 3.66
C SER A 244 -15.93 -1.23 3.79
N GLU A 245 -16.06 -1.87 4.94
CA GLU A 245 -15.57 -3.23 5.14
C GLU A 245 -16.32 -4.18 4.20
N SER A 246 -15.57 -5.07 3.55
CA SER A 246 -16.11 -6.02 2.59
C SER A 246 -15.65 -7.45 2.90
N PRO A 247 -16.44 -8.45 2.53
CA PRO A 247 -16.03 -9.85 2.67
C PRO A 247 -14.77 -10.15 1.85
N CYS A 248 -13.94 -11.07 2.36
CA CYS A 248 -12.76 -11.53 1.65
C CYS A 248 -12.74 -13.06 1.52
N ASN A 249 -11.84 -13.57 0.68
CA ASN A 249 -11.62 -15.01 0.53
C ASN A 249 -11.26 -15.63 1.89
N PRO A 250 -11.99 -16.67 2.37
CA PRO A 250 -11.78 -17.28 3.68
C PRO A 250 -10.35 -17.81 3.90
N GLN A 251 -9.65 -18.22 2.84
CA GLN A 251 -8.26 -18.67 2.94
C GLN A 251 -7.31 -17.58 3.47
N ALA A 252 -7.67 -16.30 3.32
CA ALA A 252 -6.86 -15.22 3.87
C ALA A 252 -6.83 -15.22 5.40
N ASN A 253 -7.87 -15.75 6.05
CA ASN A 253 -8.00 -15.82 7.50
C ASN A 253 -7.55 -17.19 8.09
N ASP A 254 -7.14 -18.13 7.25
CA ASP A 254 -6.61 -19.41 7.70
C ASP A 254 -5.20 -19.24 8.30
N VAL A 255 -5.10 -19.42 9.61
CA VAL A 255 -3.85 -19.23 10.36
C VAL A 255 -2.75 -20.20 9.91
N GLN A 256 -3.10 -21.44 9.58
CA GLN A 256 -2.10 -22.43 9.15
C GLN A 256 -1.55 -22.06 7.76
N LEU A 257 -2.41 -21.63 6.84
CA LEU A 257 -1.99 -21.10 5.55
C LEU A 257 -1.13 -19.83 5.69
N GLN A 258 -1.50 -18.92 6.59
CA GLN A 258 -0.71 -17.72 6.87
C GLN A 258 0.70 -18.06 7.37
N GLU A 259 0.83 -18.96 8.35
CA GLU A 259 2.15 -19.35 8.89
C GLU A 259 3.01 -20.03 7.82
N ARG A 260 2.42 -20.98 7.06
CA ARG A 260 3.13 -21.63 5.97
C ARG A 260 3.58 -20.64 4.89
N PHE A 261 2.71 -19.69 4.52
CA PHE A 261 3.03 -18.63 3.57
C PHE A 261 4.20 -17.75 4.04
N LEU A 262 4.17 -17.28 5.30
CA LEU A 262 5.25 -16.49 5.87
C LEU A 262 6.56 -17.27 5.93
N GLY A 263 6.52 -18.55 6.28
CA GLY A 263 7.68 -19.45 6.26
C GLY A 263 8.31 -19.55 4.88
N LEU A 264 7.50 -19.80 3.85
CA LEU A 264 7.95 -19.89 2.46
C LEU A 264 8.54 -18.56 1.93
N CYS A 265 7.92 -17.43 2.26
CA CYS A 265 8.49 -16.12 1.95
C CYS A 265 9.85 -15.93 2.64
N GLY A 266 9.99 -16.39 3.89
CA GLY A 266 11.24 -16.36 4.63
C GLY A 266 12.34 -17.21 3.98
N GLU A 267 12.02 -18.43 3.56
CA GLU A 267 12.94 -19.33 2.86
C GLU A 267 13.41 -18.74 1.52
N ILE A 268 12.48 -18.19 0.73
CA ILE A 268 12.78 -17.60 -0.60
C ILE A 268 13.65 -16.35 -0.48
N THR A 269 13.40 -15.54 0.53
CA THR A 269 14.09 -14.24 0.68
C THR A 269 15.31 -14.29 1.58
N GLY A 270 15.48 -15.35 2.37
CA GLY A 270 16.47 -15.41 3.44
C GLY A 270 16.17 -14.48 4.63
N ILE A 271 14.98 -13.87 4.68
CA ILE A 271 14.55 -12.94 5.74
C ILE A 271 13.35 -13.53 6.45
N ALA A 272 13.54 -13.99 7.67
CA ALA A 272 12.43 -14.48 8.49
C ALA A 272 11.47 -13.35 8.86
N PHE A 273 10.16 -13.67 8.93
CA PHE A 273 9.18 -12.70 9.39
C PHE A 273 9.49 -12.31 10.85
N PRO A 274 9.61 -11.00 11.18
CA PRO A 274 9.94 -10.58 12.52
C PRO A 274 8.80 -10.96 13.49
N GLY A 275 9.15 -11.65 14.58
CA GLY A 275 8.23 -12.06 15.62
C GLY A 275 7.48 -10.90 16.28
N GLN A 276 6.65 -11.23 17.28
CA GLN A 276 6.04 -10.22 18.14
C GLN A 276 7.16 -9.44 18.84
N GLY A 277 7.28 -8.16 18.54
CA GLY A 277 8.16 -7.22 19.22
C GLY A 277 7.35 -6.36 20.18
#